data_db8079c81b095a4bc119d5730383cac4
#
_entry.id   db8079c81b095a4bc119d5730383cac4
#
_cell.length_a   1.000
_cell.length_b   1.000
_cell.length_c   1.000
_cell.angle_alpha   90.00
_cell.angle_beta   90.00
_cell.angle_gamma   90.00
#
_symmetry.space_group_name_H-M   'P 1'
#
loop_
_entity.id
_entity.type
_entity.pdbx_description
1 polymer ?
#
loop_
_entity_poly.entity_id
_entity_poly.type
_entity_poly.pdbx_seq_one_letter_code
_entity_poly.pdbx_strand_id
1 'polypeptide(L)'
;FLGDVVQHIHIIHTHDNGFPHIVITTDMCRHTDFMKNIGNAYPKLIEQPVVPLNEEVASYLKDYFALLSRASCNENFEMDSELVELSLQTILTSIRLIYHKFPGENSSSNRKKEICRELIQAITENYKNERRAQFYADKLGISLQHLSTTVRQVTGKSVLDTIAYIVIMDAKAKLKGTNMTIQEIAYSLNFPSASFFGKYFRRYVGMTPLDFRNR
;
A
#
# COMPACT_ATOMS: atom_id res chain seq x y z
N PHE A 1 -2.64 -5.39 22.03
CA PHE A 1 -1.86 -5.50 20.77
C PHE A 1 -2.77 -5.66 19.54
N LEU A 2 -3.88 -6.36 19.65
CA LEU A 2 -4.88 -6.55 18.59
C LEU A 2 -5.84 -5.33 18.47
N GLY A 3 -6.09 -4.61 19.55
CA GLY A 3 -6.91 -3.41 19.55
C GLY A 3 -6.40 -2.32 18.58
N ASP A 4 -5.08 -2.20 18.42
CA ASP A 4 -4.48 -1.19 17.54
C ASP A 4 -4.63 -1.52 16.04
N VAL A 5 -4.67 -2.80 15.66
CA VAL A 5 -4.82 -3.21 14.24
C VAL A 5 -6.23 -2.95 13.74
N VAL A 6 -7.22 -3.12 14.62
CA VAL A 6 -8.64 -2.96 14.27
C VAL A 6 -9.13 -1.53 14.47
N GLN A 7 -8.50 -0.75 15.36
CA GLN A 7 -8.85 0.66 15.55
C GLN A 7 -8.63 1.52 14.31
N HIS A 8 -7.89 1.03 13.31
CA HIS A 8 -7.58 1.77 12.08
C HIS A 8 -8.40 1.35 10.85
N ILE A 9 -9.34 0.41 10.99
CA ILE A 9 -10.37 0.18 9.98
C ILE A 9 -11.55 1.10 10.31
N HIS A 10 -11.49 2.34 9.82
CA HIS A 10 -12.63 3.23 9.92
C HIS A 10 -13.63 2.91 8.80
N ILE A 11 -14.75 2.28 9.17
CA ILE A 11 -15.92 2.24 8.30
C ILE A 11 -16.61 3.60 8.48
N ILE A 12 -16.36 4.52 7.57
CA ILE A 12 -17.03 5.81 7.58
C ILE A 12 -18.40 5.60 6.92
N HIS A 13 -19.45 5.57 7.71
CA HIS A 13 -20.81 5.73 7.22
C HIS A 13 -21.02 7.21 6.89
N THR A 14 -20.98 7.60 5.62
CA THR A 14 -21.43 8.93 5.24
C THR A 14 -22.95 8.97 5.19
N HIS A 15 -23.54 9.93 5.91
CA HIS A 15 -24.98 10.06 6.08
C HIS A 15 -25.76 10.38 4.79
N ASP A 16 -25.08 10.77 3.70
CA ASP A 16 -25.77 11.38 2.55
C ASP A 16 -26.16 10.42 1.42
N ASN A 17 -25.57 9.21 1.28
CA ASN A 17 -25.93 8.31 0.18
C ASN A 17 -26.00 6.81 0.52
N GLY A 18 -25.93 6.43 1.79
CA GLY A 18 -26.14 5.04 2.23
C GLY A 18 -25.04 4.02 1.85
N PHE A 19 -23.96 4.44 1.23
CA PHE A 19 -22.86 3.56 0.86
C PHE A 19 -21.77 3.56 1.94
N PRO A 20 -21.36 2.38 2.48
CA PRO A 20 -20.24 2.29 3.39
C PRO A 20 -18.93 2.58 2.64
N HIS A 21 -18.17 3.55 3.12
CA HIS A 21 -16.80 3.80 2.66
C HIS A 21 -15.82 3.04 3.53
N ILE A 22 -14.88 2.34 2.90
CA ILE A 22 -13.81 1.65 3.59
C ILE A 22 -12.55 2.50 3.46
N VAL A 23 -12.05 3.00 4.59
CA VAL A 23 -10.75 3.66 4.63
C VAL A 23 -9.70 2.67 5.11
N ILE A 24 -8.83 2.26 4.19
CA ILE A 24 -7.66 1.46 4.52
C ILE A 24 -6.55 2.42 4.90
N THR A 25 -6.20 2.49 6.17
CA THR A 25 -5.09 3.33 6.62
C THR A 25 -3.75 2.66 6.34
N THR A 26 -2.70 3.49 6.20
CA THR A 26 -1.33 3.01 5.96
C THR A 26 -0.77 2.17 7.10
N ASP A 27 -1.38 2.19 8.28
CA ASP A 27 -0.97 1.36 9.42
C ASP A 27 -1.37 -0.11 9.26
N MET A 28 -2.35 -0.42 8.40
CA MET A 28 -2.66 -1.79 8.00
C MET A 28 -1.56 -2.42 7.13
N CYS A 29 -0.64 -1.63 6.60
CA CYS A 29 0.50 -2.11 5.83
C CYS A 29 1.61 -2.74 6.70
N ARG A 30 1.31 -3.14 7.93
CA ARG A 30 2.26 -3.83 8.83
C ARG A 30 2.67 -5.21 8.30
N HIS A 31 1.88 -5.79 7.41
CA HIS A 31 2.16 -7.09 6.82
C HIS A 31 2.92 -6.93 5.50
N THR A 32 4.06 -7.58 5.41
CA THR A 32 5.05 -7.48 4.32
C THR A 32 4.50 -7.80 2.93
N ASP A 33 3.35 -8.48 2.84
CA ASP A 33 2.74 -8.89 1.57
C ASP A 33 1.66 -7.92 1.05
N PHE A 34 1.32 -6.87 1.80
CA PHE A 34 0.33 -5.87 1.36
C PHE A 34 0.67 -5.30 -0.03
N MET A 35 1.91 -4.86 -0.22
CA MET A 35 2.35 -4.29 -1.50
C MET A 35 2.42 -5.33 -2.62
N LYS A 36 2.73 -6.60 -2.30
CA LYS A 36 2.67 -7.69 -3.29
C LYS A 36 1.23 -7.98 -3.70
N ASN A 37 0.31 -7.98 -2.74
CA ASN A 37 -1.10 -8.28 -2.99
C ASN A 37 -1.84 -7.15 -3.71
N ILE A 38 -1.51 -5.88 -3.43
CA ILE A 38 -2.13 -4.71 -4.07
C ILE A 38 -1.32 -4.21 -5.28
N GLY A 39 -0.06 -4.60 -5.44
CA GLY A 39 0.88 -3.99 -6.39
C GLY A 39 0.29 -3.72 -7.78
N ASN A 40 -0.40 -4.69 -8.37
CA ASN A 40 -1.04 -4.54 -9.68
C ASN A 40 -2.37 -3.76 -9.64
N ALA A 41 -3.03 -3.69 -8.48
CA ALA A 41 -4.28 -2.95 -8.31
C ALA A 41 -4.04 -1.50 -7.85
N TYR A 42 -2.87 -1.20 -7.26
CA TYR A 42 -2.54 0.11 -6.68
C TYR A 42 -2.69 1.28 -7.66
N PRO A 43 -2.21 1.19 -8.91
CA PRO A 43 -2.42 2.26 -9.88
C PRO A 43 -3.90 2.48 -10.21
N LYS A 44 -4.68 1.41 -10.32
CA LYS A 44 -6.12 1.50 -10.56
C LYS A 44 -6.86 2.10 -9.36
N LEU A 45 -6.44 1.77 -8.13
CA LEU A 45 -6.97 2.36 -6.89
C LEU A 45 -6.77 3.88 -6.84
N ILE A 46 -5.63 4.38 -7.32
CA ILE A 46 -5.37 5.82 -7.38
C ILE A 46 -6.19 6.49 -8.48
N GLU A 47 -6.32 5.85 -9.64
CA GLU A 47 -7.05 6.40 -10.78
C GLU A 47 -8.57 6.39 -10.59
N GLN A 48 -9.08 5.35 -9.96
CA GLN A 48 -10.50 5.14 -9.69
C GLN A 48 -10.68 4.73 -8.22
N PRO A 49 -10.59 5.66 -7.29
CA PRO A 49 -10.72 5.36 -5.85
C PRO A 49 -12.13 4.90 -5.48
N VAL A 50 -13.11 5.16 -6.33
CA VAL A 50 -14.50 4.73 -6.16
C VAL A 50 -14.87 3.81 -7.32
N VAL A 51 -15.27 2.58 -7.00
CA VAL A 51 -15.71 1.59 -7.97
C VAL A 51 -17.16 1.23 -7.66
N PRO A 52 -18.09 1.35 -8.64
CA PRO A 52 -19.46 0.91 -8.43
C PRO A 52 -19.49 -0.60 -8.27
N LEU A 53 -20.09 -1.08 -7.19
CA LEU A 53 -20.27 -2.52 -6.92
C LEU A 53 -21.71 -2.89 -7.24
N ASN A 54 -21.92 -4.11 -7.75
CA ASN A 54 -23.25 -4.68 -7.77
C ASN A 54 -23.71 -4.99 -6.34
N GLU A 55 -25.01 -5.11 -6.14
CA GLU A 55 -25.62 -5.27 -4.82
C GLU A 55 -25.13 -6.53 -4.09
N GLU A 56 -24.90 -7.61 -4.82
CA GLU A 56 -24.41 -8.89 -4.28
C GLU A 56 -22.98 -8.76 -3.70
N VAL A 57 -22.06 -8.16 -4.46
CA VAL A 57 -20.67 -7.93 -4.02
C VAL A 57 -20.61 -6.91 -2.87
N ALA A 58 -21.44 -5.88 -2.92
CA ALA A 58 -21.53 -4.88 -1.87
C ALA A 58 -22.05 -5.51 -0.55
N SER A 59 -23.08 -6.37 -0.62
CA SER A 59 -23.59 -7.10 0.54
C SER A 59 -22.54 -8.05 1.11
N TYR A 60 -21.88 -8.82 0.26
CA TYR A 60 -20.80 -9.72 0.68
C TYR A 60 -19.68 -8.98 1.44
N LEU A 61 -19.19 -7.87 0.91
CA LEU A 61 -18.17 -7.10 1.59
C LEU A 61 -18.67 -6.52 2.90
N LYS A 62 -19.90 -6.01 2.94
CA LYS A 62 -20.51 -5.46 4.15
C LYS A 62 -20.63 -6.53 5.26
N ASP A 63 -21.09 -7.72 4.92
CA ASP A 63 -21.22 -8.82 5.87
C ASP A 63 -19.85 -9.31 6.38
N TYR A 64 -18.86 -9.37 5.49
CA TYR A 64 -17.49 -9.73 5.85
C TYR A 64 -16.86 -8.71 6.83
N PHE A 65 -17.03 -7.41 6.57
CA PHE A 65 -16.56 -6.37 7.47
C PHE A 65 -17.31 -6.35 8.81
N ALA A 66 -18.62 -6.59 8.80
CA ALA A 66 -19.40 -6.69 10.01
C ALA A 66 -18.95 -7.89 10.87
N LEU A 67 -18.59 -9.00 10.23
CA LEU A 67 -18.04 -10.19 10.91
C LEU A 67 -16.70 -9.86 11.58
N LEU A 68 -15.77 -9.24 10.84
CA LEU A 68 -14.46 -8.85 11.37
C LEU A 68 -14.57 -7.84 12.52
N SER A 69 -15.44 -6.83 12.38
CA SER A 69 -15.69 -5.84 13.42
C SER A 69 -16.21 -6.50 14.70
N ARG A 70 -17.17 -7.43 14.58
CA ARG A 70 -17.69 -8.17 15.74
C ARG A 70 -16.64 -9.06 16.40
N ALA A 71 -15.83 -9.75 15.60
CA ALA A 71 -14.75 -10.59 16.11
C ALA A 71 -13.69 -9.75 16.86
N SER A 72 -13.40 -8.56 16.38
CA SER A 72 -12.40 -7.66 16.99
C SER A 72 -12.89 -6.96 18.26
N CYS A 73 -14.20 -6.75 18.39
CA CYS A 73 -14.81 -6.11 19.58
C CYS A 73 -15.21 -7.11 20.67
N ASN A 74 -15.02 -8.40 20.44
CA ASN A 74 -15.44 -9.42 21.40
C ASN A 74 -14.29 -9.76 22.35
N GLU A 75 -14.37 -9.29 23.60
CA GLU A 75 -13.37 -9.53 24.66
C GLU A 75 -13.15 -11.03 24.96
N ASN A 76 -14.11 -11.88 24.61
CA ASN A 76 -14.02 -13.34 24.82
C ASN A 76 -13.43 -14.09 23.59
N PHE A 77 -13.11 -13.39 22.52
CA PHE A 77 -12.57 -13.97 21.30
C PHE A 77 -11.26 -13.29 20.96
N GLU A 78 -10.16 -13.84 21.47
CA GLU A 78 -8.82 -13.42 21.02
C GLU A 78 -8.61 -13.91 19.60
N MET A 79 -8.68 -13.00 18.63
CA MET A 79 -8.24 -13.30 17.27
C MET A 79 -6.73 -13.52 17.29
N ASP A 80 -6.30 -14.72 16.94
CA ASP A 80 -4.89 -15.00 16.70
C ASP A 80 -4.36 -14.09 15.58
N SER A 81 -3.10 -13.69 15.68
CA SER A 81 -2.42 -12.85 14.69
C SER A 81 -2.49 -13.46 13.27
N GLU A 82 -2.44 -14.79 13.17
CA GLU A 82 -2.58 -15.51 11.91
C GLU A 82 -3.98 -15.34 11.31
N LEU A 83 -5.03 -15.42 12.11
CA LEU A 83 -6.41 -15.24 11.65
C LEU A 83 -6.65 -13.80 11.15
N VAL A 84 -6.10 -12.81 11.84
CA VAL A 84 -6.14 -11.40 11.41
C VAL A 84 -5.44 -11.25 10.06
N GLU A 85 -4.25 -11.82 9.89
CA GLU A 85 -3.49 -11.75 8.66
C GLU A 85 -4.24 -12.39 7.48
N LEU A 86 -4.77 -13.58 7.65
CA LEU A 86 -5.56 -14.29 6.62
C LEU A 86 -6.82 -13.52 6.25
N SER A 87 -7.48 -12.90 7.23
CA SER A 87 -8.67 -12.09 7.01
C SER A 87 -8.34 -10.83 6.19
N LEU A 88 -7.23 -10.15 6.49
CA LEU A 88 -6.75 -9.01 5.73
C LEU A 88 -6.34 -9.40 4.30
N GLN A 89 -5.64 -10.52 4.13
CA GLN A 89 -5.29 -11.06 2.82
C GLN A 89 -6.53 -11.35 1.97
N THR A 90 -7.58 -11.88 2.58
CA THR A 90 -8.85 -12.15 1.91
C THR A 90 -9.52 -10.86 1.41
N ILE A 91 -9.56 -9.80 2.24
CA ILE A 91 -10.09 -8.50 1.84
C ILE A 91 -9.27 -7.92 0.67
N LEU A 92 -7.95 -7.90 0.80
CA LEU A 92 -7.05 -7.35 -0.22
C LEU A 92 -7.18 -8.11 -1.55
N THR A 93 -7.32 -9.43 -1.47
CA THR A 93 -7.54 -10.28 -2.65
C THR A 93 -8.90 -9.99 -3.28
N SER A 94 -9.95 -9.82 -2.50
CA SER A 94 -11.29 -9.47 -2.97
C SER A 94 -11.28 -8.10 -3.68
N ILE A 95 -10.65 -7.08 -3.07
CA ILE A 95 -10.48 -5.76 -3.68
C ILE A 95 -9.71 -5.88 -5.00
N ARG A 96 -8.61 -6.62 -5.03
CA ARG A 96 -7.82 -6.85 -6.25
C ARG A 96 -8.66 -7.49 -7.35
N LEU A 97 -9.46 -8.50 -7.04
CA LEU A 97 -10.32 -9.19 -8.01
C LEU A 97 -11.42 -8.26 -8.53
N ILE A 98 -12.00 -7.43 -7.67
CA ILE A 98 -12.98 -6.40 -8.06
C ILE A 98 -12.33 -5.46 -9.07
N TYR A 99 -11.17 -4.87 -8.74
CA TYR A 99 -10.47 -3.96 -9.64
C TYR A 99 -9.98 -4.63 -10.94
N HIS A 100 -9.73 -5.95 -10.92
CA HIS A 100 -9.36 -6.68 -12.12
C HIS A 100 -10.55 -6.85 -13.09
N LYS A 101 -11.76 -7.01 -12.56
CA LYS A 101 -12.99 -7.17 -13.38
C LYS A 101 -13.49 -5.86 -13.98
N PHE A 102 -13.09 -4.70 -13.46
CA PHE A 102 -13.43 -3.41 -14.05
C PHE A 102 -12.37 -3.05 -15.10
N PRO A 103 -12.67 -3.15 -16.40
CA PRO A 103 -11.80 -2.61 -17.43
C PRO A 103 -11.80 -1.09 -17.24
N GLY A 104 -10.65 -0.52 -16.91
CA GLY A 104 -10.49 0.94 -16.96
C GLY A 104 -10.85 1.43 -18.36
N GLU A 105 -11.48 2.60 -18.44
CA GLU A 105 -11.85 3.20 -19.72
C GLU A 105 -10.65 3.19 -20.69
N ASN A 106 -10.84 2.53 -21.81
CA ASN A 106 -9.88 2.49 -22.91
C ASN A 106 -9.91 3.84 -23.63
N SER A 107 -9.18 4.82 -23.13
CA SER A 107 -8.96 6.07 -23.86
C SER A 107 -7.48 6.26 -24.18
N SER A 108 -7.16 7.03 -25.19
CA SER A 108 -5.80 7.32 -25.69
C SER A 108 -4.88 8.05 -24.67
N SER A 109 -5.41 8.46 -23.51
CA SER A 109 -4.68 8.81 -22.29
C SER A 109 -3.92 7.61 -21.68
N ASN A 110 -4.02 6.43 -22.25
CA ASN A 110 -3.70 5.14 -21.63
C ASN A 110 -2.20 4.85 -21.57
N ARG A 111 -1.39 5.32 -22.55
CA ARG A 111 0.05 4.98 -22.56
C ARG A 111 0.81 5.60 -21.39
N LYS A 112 0.50 6.83 -20.99
CA LYS A 112 1.12 7.47 -19.82
C LYS A 112 0.77 6.74 -18.52
N LYS A 113 -0.48 6.36 -18.39
CA LYS A 113 -0.96 5.60 -17.23
C LYS A 113 -0.35 4.19 -17.19
N GLU A 114 -0.20 3.56 -18.37
CA GLU A 114 0.44 2.26 -18.51
C GLU A 114 1.91 2.32 -18.10
N ILE A 115 2.68 3.32 -18.52
CA ILE A 115 4.06 3.56 -18.08
C ILE A 115 4.11 3.71 -16.54
N CYS A 116 3.16 4.41 -15.93
CA CYS A 116 3.10 4.53 -14.47
C CYS A 116 2.81 3.18 -13.80
N ARG A 117 1.94 2.34 -14.36
CA ARG A 117 1.68 0.98 -13.83
C ARG A 117 2.92 0.09 -13.93
N GLU A 118 3.54 0.06 -15.11
CA GLU A 118 4.78 -0.69 -15.36
C GLU A 118 5.89 -0.24 -14.38
N LEU A 119 6.01 1.09 -14.15
CA LEU A 119 6.95 1.64 -13.18
C LEU A 119 6.67 1.14 -11.76
N ILE A 120 5.43 1.21 -11.29
CA ILE A 120 5.08 0.76 -9.94
C ILE A 120 5.36 -0.73 -9.79
N GLN A 121 5.03 -1.55 -10.77
CA GLN A 121 5.36 -2.96 -10.77
C GLN A 121 6.87 -3.18 -10.71
N ALA A 122 7.63 -2.50 -11.58
CA ALA A 122 9.09 -2.60 -11.59
C ALA A 122 9.72 -2.17 -10.26
N ILE A 123 9.19 -1.09 -9.62
CA ILE A 123 9.65 -0.66 -8.30
C ILE A 123 9.33 -1.73 -7.26
N THR A 124 8.12 -2.26 -7.22
CA THR A 124 7.71 -3.28 -6.24
C THR A 124 8.60 -4.52 -6.28
N GLU A 125 9.06 -4.90 -7.47
CA GLU A 125 9.97 -6.03 -7.66
C GLU A 125 11.42 -5.74 -7.24
N ASN A 126 11.86 -4.46 -7.33
CA ASN A 126 13.31 -4.13 -7.27
C ASN A 126 13.69 -3.11 -6.20
N TYR A 127 12.74 -2.46 -5.49
CA TYR A 127 13.01 -1.32 -4.58
C TYR A 127 14.01 -1.62 -3.45
N LYS A 128 14.16 -2.88 -3.05
CA LYS A 128 15.13 -3.28 -2.03
C LYS A 128 16.57 -3.09 -2.53
N ASN A 129 16.81 -3.43 -3.80
CA ASN A 129 18.14 -3.48 -4.38
C ASN A 129 18.46 -2.24 -5.23
N GLU A 130 17.44 -1.57 -5.78
CA GLU A 130 17.64 -0.50 -6.74
C GLU A 130 16.75 0.70 -6.43
N ARG A 131 17.36 1.91 -6.38
CA ARG A 131 16.66 3.17 -6.08
C ARG A 131 16.94 4.26 -7.11
N ARG A 132 17.73 3.97 -8.15
CA ARG A 132 18.05 4.94 -9.20
C ARG A 132 16.93 4.99 -10.22
N ALA A 133 16.43 6.19 -10.51
CA ALA A 133 15.38 6.39 -11.51
C ALA A 133 15.81 5.90 -12.91
N GLN A 134 17.11 6.00 -13.23
CA GLN A 134 17.66 5.53 -14.49
C GLN A 134 17.43 4.03 -14.69
N PHE A 135 17.67 3.20 -13.67
CA PHE A 135 17.42 1.77 -13.73
C PHE A 135 16.00 1.44 -14.19
N TYR A 136 15.02 2.15 -13.68
CA TYR A 136 13.61 1.92 -14.04
C TYR A 136 13.30 2.44 -15.44
N ALA A 137 13.90 3.52 -15.87
CA ALA A 137 13.78 4.01 -17.25
C ALA A 137 14.34 2.98 -18.24
N ASP A 138 15.53 2.44 -17.95
CA ASP A 138 16.17 1.40 -18.77
C ASP A 138 15.32 0.11 -18.81
N LYS A 139 14.78 -0.31 -17.64
CA LYS A 139 13.92 -1.50 -17.52
C LYS A 139 12.62 -1.36 -18.33
N LEU A 140 12.08 -0.16 -18.43
CA LEU A 140 10.87 0.14 -19.23
C LEU A 140 11.19 0.46 -20.69
N GLY A 141 12.46 0.50 -21.10
CA GLY A 141 12.87 0.80 -22.48
C GLY A 141 12.58 2.23 -22.91
N ILE A 142 12.55 3.21 -22.00
CA ILE A 142 12.28 4.61 -22.27
C ILE A 142 13.36 5.52 -21.67
N SER A 143 13.48 6.76 -22.17
CA SER A 143 14.43 7.71 -21.59
C SER A 143 13.99 8.15 -20.19
N LEU A 144 14.97 8.47 -19.31
CA LEU A 144 14.70 8.99 -17.98
C LEU A 144 13.87 10.28 -18.01
N GLN A 145 14.10 11.14 -19.02
CA GLN A 145 13.35 12.37 -19.22
C GLN A 145 11.88 12.07 -19.52
N HIS A 146 11.61 11.11 -20.42
CA HIS A 146 10.25 10.69 -20.76
C HIS A 146 9.54 10.08 -19.53
N LEU A 147 10.20 9.17 -18.80
CA LEU A 147 9.68 8.60 -17.57
C LEU A 147 9.33 9.68 -16.55
N SER A 148 10.28 10.59 -16.26
CA SER A 148 10.11 11.65 -15.26
C SER A 148 8.97 12.61 -15.60
N THR A 149 8.87 13.00 -16.86
CA THR A 149 7.79 13.87 -17.35
C THR A 149 6.43 13.17 -17.25
N THR A 150 6.36 11.91 -17.68
CA THR A 150 5.13 11.11 -17.67
C THR A 150 4.63 10.90 -16.23
N VAL A 151 5.51 10.46 -15.33
CA VAL A 151 5.15 10.21 -13.92
C VAL A 151 4.67 11.51 -13.26
N ARG A 152 5.36 12.63 -13.47
CA ARG A 152 4.96 13.92 -12.90
C ARG A 152 3.62 14.41 -13.45
N GLN A 153 3.33 14.20 -14.73
CA GLN A 153 2.04 14.56 -15.34
C GLN A 153 0.88 13.73 -14.82
N VAL A 154 1.08 12.44 -14.58
CA VAL A 154 0.03 11.53 -14.15
C VAL A 154 -0.18 11.58 -12.63
N THR A 155 0.90 11.62 -11.83
CA THR A 155 0.84 11.46 -10.37
C THR A 155 1.11 12.74 -9.58
N GLY A 156 1.62 13.78 -10.21
CA GLY A 156 2.11 14.99 -9.54
C GLY A 156 3.43 14.80 -8.78
N LYS A 157 3.97 13.58 -8.72
CA LYS A 157 5.16 13.21 -7.95
C LYS A 157 6.36 12.93 -8.86
N SER A 158 7.57 12.96 -8.31
CA SER A 158 8.76 12.49 -9.04
C SER A 158 8.87 10.96 -9.00
N VAL A 159 9.66 10.39 -9.92
CA VAL A 159 10.01 8.96 -9.91
C VAL A 159 10.69 8.57 -8.59
N LEU A 160 11.58 9.42 -8.07
CA LEU A 160 12.28 9.19 -6.80
C LEU A 160 11.33 9.20 -5.60
N ASP A 161 10.31 10.08 -5.60
CA ASP A 161 9.29 10.11 -4.54
C ASP A 161 8.41 8.85 -4.59
N THR A 162 8.13 8.34 -5.79
CA THR A 162 7.39 7.09 -5.97
C THR A 162 8.18 5.88 -5.43
N ILE A 163 9.49 5.82 -5.72
CA ILE A 163 10.38 4.79 -5.17
C ILE A 163 10.43 4.92 -3.64
N ALA A 164 10.65 6.14 -3.15
CA ALA A 164 10.75 6.41 -1.73
C ALA A 164 9.47 6.02 -0.98
N TYR A 165 8.32 6.29 -1.56
CA TYR A 165 7.04 5.90 -0.98
C TYR A 165 6.97 4.40 -0.70
N ILE A 166 7.34 3.55 -1.67
CA ILE A 166 7.30 2.09 -1.52
C ILE A 166 8.32 1.62 -0.48
N VAL A 167 9.55 2.16 -0.49
CA VAL A 167 10.58 1.86 0.51
C VAL A 167 10.12 2.23 1.92
N ILE A 168 9.51 3.40 2.09
CA ILE A 168 9.02 3.89 3.39
C ILE A 168 7.83 3.06 3.87
N MET A 169 6.96 2.61 2.98
CA MET A 169 5.85 1.73 3.35
C MET A 169 6.36 0.39 3.92
N ASP A 170 7.32 -0.26 3.27
CA ASP A 170 7.94 -1.49 3.81
C ASP A 170 8.69 -1.22 5.12
N ALA A 171 9.40 -0.08 5.21
CA ALA A 171 10.07 0.33 6.45
C ALA A 171 9.09 0.49 7.62
N LYS A 172 7.98 1.20 7.40
CA LYS A 172 6.93 1.38 8.41
C LYS A 172 6.31 0.06 8.83
N ALA A 173 6.01 -0.83 7.87
CA ALA A 173 5.49 -2.17 8.13
C ALA A 173 6.44 -2.97 9.05
N LYS A 174 7.74 -2.98 8.74
CA LYS A 174 8.74 -3.66 9.58
C LYS A 174 8.91 -3.04 10.95
N LEU A 175 8.92 -1.70 11.03
CA LEU A 175 9.04 -0.98 12.31
C LEU A 175 7.92 -1.31 13.29
N LYS A 176 6.71 -1.48 12.80
CA LYS A 176 5.52 -1.75 13.61
C LYS A 176 5.19 -3.24 13.75
N GLY A 177 5.44 -4.02 12.71
CA GLY A 177 5.00 -5.42 12.64
C GLY A 177 6.06 -6.44 13.08
N THR A 178 7.30 -6.01 13.37
CA THR A 178 8.37 -6.95 13.74
C THR A 178 9.20 -6.47 14.91
N ASN A 179 9.88 -7.40 15.58
CA ASN A 179 10.88 -7.11 16.62
C ASN A 179 12.28 -6.83 16.04
N MET A 180 12.42 -6.67 14.72
CA MET A 180 13.71 -6.35 14.09
C MET A 180 14.26 -5.05 14.65
N THR A 181 15.56 -5.02 14.92
CA THR A 181 16.27 -3.78 15.26
C THR A 181 16.26 -2.79 14.09
N ILE A 182 16.48 -1.51 14.35
CA ILE A 182 16.60 -0.50 13.29
C ILE A 182 17.71 -0.86 12.29
N GLN A 183 18.77 -1.50 12.77
CA GLN A 183 19.89 -1.95 11.95
C GLN A 183 19.49 -3.11 11.03
N GLU A 184 18.79 -4.11 11.55
CA GLU A 184 18.28 -5.23 10.75
C GLU A 184 17.29 -4.76 9.69
N ILE A 185 16.41 -3.81 10.02
CA ILE A 185 15.50 -3.20 9.04
C ILE A 185 16.30 -2.47 7.96
N ALA A 186 17.30 -1.68 8.35
CA ALA A 186 18.15 -0.99 7.38
C ALA A 186 18.81 -1.98 6.40
N TYR A 187 19.36 -3.08 6.89
CA TYR A 187 19.99 -4.10 6.04
C TYR A 187 18.98 -4.88 5.21
N SER A 188 17.79 -5.20 5.75
CA SER A 188 16.73 -5.88 5.00
C SER A 188 16.20 -5.06 3.82
N LEU A 189 16.40 -3.74 3.91
CA LEU A 189 16.06 -2.76 2.87
C LEU A 189 17.30 -2.35 2.06
N ASN A 190 18.43 -3.05 2.22
CA ASN A 190 19.69 -2.78 1.51
C ASN A 190 20.21 -1.34 1.67
N PHE A 191 20.12 -0.79 2.89
CA PHE A 191 20.82 0.44 3.25
C PHE A 191 22.23 0.11 3.76
N PRO A 192 23.24 0.95 3.45
CA PRO A 192 24.62 0.69 3.88
C PRO A 192 24.80 0.77 5.41
N SER A 193 23.92 1.47 6.11
CA SER A 193 23.92 1.51 7.58
C SER A 193 22.57 2.02 8.13
N ALA A 194 22.35 1.77 9.43
CA ALA A 194 21.22 2.34 10.17
C ALA A 194 21.16 3.88 10.11
N SER A 195 22.32 4.55 10.08
CA SER A 195 22.40 6.01 9.98
C SER A 195 21.89 6.53 8.63
N PHE A 196 22.25 5.88 7.52
CA PHE A 196 21.72 6.21 6.20
C PHE A 196 20.21 5.97 6.13
N PHE A 197 19.76 4.84 6.64
CA PHE A 197 18.33 4.54 6.74
C PHE A 197 17.60 5.59 7.59
N GLY A 198 18.11 5.95 8.75
CA GLY A 198 17.52 6.93 9.64
C GLY A 198 17.35 8.31 8.99
N LYS A 199 18.40 8.79 8.28
CA LYS A 199 18.33 10.05 7.51
C LYS A 199 17.30 9.97 6.38
N TYR A 200 17.27 8.86 5.64
CA TYR A 200 16.33 8.62 4.56
C TYR A 200 14.90 8.59 5.10
N PHE A 201 14.64 7.81 6.13
CA PHE A 201 13.32 7.70 6.76
C PHE A 201 12.84 9.06 7.28
N ARG A 202 13.69 9.79 8.02
CA ARG A 202 13.34 11.11 8.56
C ARG A 202 13.02 12.13 7.46
N ARG A 203 13.72 12.08 6.33
CA ARG A 203 13.47 12.95 5.17
C ARG A 203 12.02 12.81 4.66
N TYR A 204 11.50 11.59 4.59
CA TYR A 204 10.18 11.32 4.00
C TYR A 204 9.04 11.23 5.03
N VAL A 205 9.33 10.93 6.28
CA VAL A 205 8.34 10.73 7.35
C VAL A 205 8.31 11.89 8.35
N GLY A 206 9.38 12.69 8.41
CA GLY A 206 9.50 13.84 9.31
C GLY A 206 10.03 13.48 10.72
N MET A 207 10.17 12.19 11.06
CA MET A 207 10.65 11.72 12.36
C MET A 207 11.62 10.54 12.21
N THR A 208 12.33 10.18 13.29
CA THR A 208 13.25 9.04 13.25
C THR A 208 12.50 7.71 13.20
N PRO A 209 13.13 6.61 12.69
CA PRO A 209 12.54 5.28 12.75
C PRO A 209 12.19 4.83 14.18
N LEU A 210 13.01 5.20 15.15
CA LEU A 210 12.78 4.85 16.56
C LEU A 210 11.56 5.58 17.12
N ASP A 211 11.43 6.89 16.87
CA ASP A 211 10.26 7.67 17.29
C ASP A 211 8.97 7.13 16.66
N PHE A 212 9.05 6.74 15.38
CA PHE A 212 7.94 6.13 14.67
C PHE A 212 7.54 4.78 15.28
N ARG A 213 8.51 3.95 15.68
CA ARG A 213 8.25 2.66 16.34
C ARG A 213 7.53 2.83 17.66
N ASN A 214 7.92 3.83 18.45
CA ASN A 214 7.43 4.02 19.83
C ASN A 214 6.08 4.77 19.91
N ARG A 215 5.59 5.30 18.80
CA ARG A 215 4.24 5.86 18.69
C ARG A 215 3.18 4.77 18.64
#